data_57889e496f8586ecdf8d05a7a1b0b097
#
_entry.id   57889e496f8586ecdf8d05a7a1b0b097
#
_cell.length_a   1.000
_cell.length_b   1.000
_cell.length_c   1.000
_cell.angle_alpha   90.00
_cell.angle_beta   90.00
_cell.angle_gamma   90.00
#
_symmetry.space_group_name_H-M   'P 1'
#
loop_
_entity.id
_entity.type
_entity.pdbx_description
1 polymer ?
#
loop_
_entity_poly.entity_id
_entity_poly.type
_entity_poly.pdbx_seq_one_letter_code
_entity_poly.pdbx_strand_id
1 'polypeptide(L)' 'MRVVSEFSKDGIRVSVFSWNNKYLLKYELGPMEQTFKIPETDILEESDLDSFYQGEFFDKVVSRFKEMGESFQKQLENL' A
#
# COMPACT_ATOMS: atom_id res chain seq x y z
N MET A 1 18.32 1.24 -3.46
CA MET A 1 16.87 0.97 -3.53
C MET A 1 16.53 0.35 -4.88
N ARG A 2 15.75 -0.70 -4.87
CA ARG A 2 15.36 -1.41 -6.10
C ARG A 2 13.84 -1.46 -6.18
N VAL A 3 13.29 -1.15 -7.34
CA VAL A 3 11.86 -1.29 -7.58
C VAL A 3 11.54 -2.76 -7.85
N VAL A 4 10.68 -3.35 -7.04
CA VAL A 4 10.24 -4.75 -7.18
C VAL A 4 9.03 -4.82 -8.10
N SER A 5 8.06 -3.93 -7.88
CA SER A 5 6.81 -3.86 -8.65
C SER A 5 6.23 -2.46 -8.61
N GLU A 6 5.57 -2.08 -9.69
CA GLU A 6 4.77 -0.85 -9.77
C GLU A 6 3.60 -1.10 -10.70
N PHE A 7 2.39 -0.86 -10.23
CA PHE A 7 1.19 -1.02 -11.05
C PHE A 7 0.04 -0.27 -10.37
N SER A 8 -1.09 -0.20 -11.07
CA SER A 8 -2.31 0.38 -10.53
C SER A 8 -3.40 -0.67 -10.52
N LYS A 9 -4.18 -0.69 -9.44
CA LYS A 9 -5.31 -1.59 -9.29
C LYS A 9 -6.44 -0.84 -8.60
N ASP A 10 -7.62 -0.84 -9.21
CA ASP A 10 -8.79 -0.16 -8.66
C ASP A 10 -8.53 1.32 -8.33
N GLY A 11 -7.74 1.97 -9.15
CA GLY A 11 -7.38 3.37 -8.95
C GLY A 11 -6.29 3.62 -7.93
N ILE A 12 -5.81 2.58 -7.29
CA ILE A 12 -4.76 2.65 -6.27
C ILE A 12 -3.42 2.32 -6.92
N ARG A 13 -2.43 3.20 -6.75
CA ARG A 13 -1.09 2.94 -7.22
C ARG A 13 -0.36 2.09 -6.17
N VAL A 14 0.13 0.94 -6.60
CA VAL A 14 0.87 0.03 -5.74
C VAL A 14 2.34 0.05 -6.15
N SER A 15 3.22 0.30 -5.19
CA SER A 15 4.66 0.32 -5.43
C SER A 15 5.34 -0.53 -4.36
N VAL A 16 6.29 -1.34 -4.77
CA VAL A 16 7.07 -2.15 -3.84
C VAL A 16 8.55 -1.92 -4.12
N PHE A 17 9.28 -1.59 -3.08
CA PHE A 17 10.72 -1.34 -3.17
C PHE A 17 11.45 -2.28 -2.24
N SER A 18 12.64 -2.70 -2.64
CA SER A 18 13.56 -3.43 -1.78
C SER A 18 14.67 -2.47 -1.36
N TRP A 19 14.82 -2.30 -0.06
CA TRP A 19 15.82 -1.37 0.47
C TRP A 19 16.17 -1.75 1.91
N ASN A 20 17.46 -1.78 2.20
CA ASN A 20 17.95 -1.93 3.57
C ASN A 20 17.41 -3.17 4.28
N ASN A 21 17.40 -4.31 3.58
CA ASN A 21 16.95 -5.61 4.09
C ASN A 21 15.46 -5.67 4.43
N LYS A 22 14.66 -4.86 3.75
CA LYS A 22 13.21 -4.88 3.91
C LYS A 22 12.53 -4.51 2.60
N TYR A 23 11.26 -4.83 2.52
CA TYR A 23 10.40 -4.39 1.43
C TYR A 23 9.54 -3.25 1.93
N LEU A 24 9.43 -2.22 1.13
CA LEU A 24 8.52 -1.10 1.38
C LEU A 24 7.34 -1.28 0.45
N LEU A 25 6.17 -1.55 1.04
CA LEU A 25 4.94 -1.78 0.28
C LEU A 25 4.08 -0.53 0.44
N LYS A 26 3.82 0.14 -0.66
CA LYS A 26 3.18 1.45 -0.65
C LYS A 26 1.95 1.46 -1.53
N TYR A 27 0.83 1.89 -0.97
CA TYR A 27 -0.43 2.10 -1.69
C TYR A 27 -0.75 3.58 -1.67
N GLU A 28 -1.03 4.16 -2.82
CA GLU A 28 -1.34 5.58 -2.95
C GLU A 28 -2.69 5.80 -3.64
N LEU A 29 -3.48 6.70 -3.09
CA LEU A 29 -4.76 7.09 -3.67
C LEU A 29 -4.96 8.58 -3.41
N GLY A 30 -4.74 9.42 -4.45
CA GLY A 30 -4.82 10.85 -4.31
C GLY A 30 -3.83 11.37 -3.26
N PRO A 31 -4.30 12.14 -2.27
CA PRO A 31 -3.43 12.71 -1.24
C PRO A 31 -3.10 11.73 -0.12
N MET A 32 -3.60 10.49 -0.21
CA MET A 32 -3.46 9.52 0.88
C MET A 32 -2.51 8.40 0.49
N GLU A 33 -1.86 7.82 1.49
CA GLU A 33 -1.05 6.63 1.26
C GLU A 33 -1.06 5.73 2.48
N GLN A 34 -0.86 4.44 2.22
CA GLN A 34 -0.65 3.44 3.27
C GLN A 34 0.66 2.75 2.93
N THR A 35 1.59 2.73 3.88
CA THR A 35 2.91 2.15 3.67
C THR A 35 3.20 1.11 4.74
N PHE A 36 3.69 -0.04 4.32
CA PHE A 36 4.05 -1.13 5.20
C PHE A 36 5.51 -1.50 4.96
N LYS A 37 6.23 -1.78 6.04
CA LYS A 37 7.61 -2.24 5.98
C LYS A 37 7.63 -3.70 6.34
N ILE A 38 8.11 -4.55 5.44
CA ILE A 38 8.13 -5.98 5.63
C ILE A 38 9.58 -6.42 5.72
N PRO A 39 10.03 -7.01 6.85
CA PRO A 39 11.39 -7.53 6.94
C PRO A 39 11.63 -8.56 5.85
N GLU A 40 12.77 -8.49 5.20
CA GLU A 40 13.10 -9.41 4.12
C GLU A 40 13.07 -10.88 4.58
N THR A 41 13.38 -11.10 5.86
CA THR A 41 13.38 -12.44 6.45
C THR A 41 11.99 -13.07 6.53
N ASP A 42 10.92 -12.27 6.44
CA ASP A 42 9.55 -12.77 6.48
C ASP A 42 9.04 -13.19 5.09
N ILE A 43 9.82 -12.93 4.05
CA ILE A 43 9.44 -13.21 2.68
C ILE A 43 10.42 -14.25 2.12
N LEU A 44 9.93 -15.44 1.80
CA LEU A 44 10.75 -16.52 1.24
C LEU A 44 11.04 -16.26 -0.23
N GLU A 45 10.03 -15.82 -0.97
CA GLU A 45 10.15 -15.53 -2.39
C GLU A 45 9.43 -14.22 -2.69
N GLU A 46 9.93 -13.44 -3.65
CA GLU A 46 9.28 -12.18 -4.01
C GLU A 46 7.82 -12.38 -4.45
N SER A 47 7.50 -13.54 -5.02
CA SER A 47 6.12 -13.85 -5.40
C SER A 47 5.16 -13.92 -4.20
N ASP A 48 5.69 -14.11 -2.99
CA ASP A 48 4.86 -14.08 -1.78
C ASP A 48 4.23 -12.70 -1.56
N LEU A 49 4.83 -11.66 -2.12
CA LEU A 49 4.31 -10.30 -2.03
C LEU A 49 3.00 -10.14 -2.79
N ASP A 50 2.72 -11.02 -3.74
CA ASP A 50 1.49 -10.95 -4.54
C ASP A 50 0.24 -11.06 -3.67
N SER A 51 0.34 -11.73 -2.52
CA SER A 51 -0.79 -11.87 -1.60
C SER A 51 -1.26 -10.53 -1.03
N PHE A 52 -0.40 -9.52 -1.04
CA PHE A 52 -0.74 -8.18 -0.55
C PHE A 52 -1.47 -7.34 -1.60
N TYR A 53 -1.55 -7.83 -2.84
CA TYR A 53 -2.18 -7.12 -3.95
C TYR A 53 -3.59 -7.62 -4.24
N GLN A 54 -4.06 -8.58 -3.49
CA GLN A 54 -5.34 -9.23 -3.76
C GLN A 54 -5.94 -9.77 -2.47
N GLY A 55 -7.17 -10.32 -2.57
CA GLY A 55 -7.84 -10.94 -1.44
C GLY A 55 -8.16 -9.97 -0.32
N GLU A 56 -8.24 -10.50 0.89
CA GLU A 56 -8.68 -9.76 2.05
C GLU A 56 -7.79 -8.57 2.38
N PHE A 57 -6.48 -8.73 2.23
CA PHE A 57 -5.57 -7.63 2.56
C PHE A 57 -5.83 -6.42 1.67
N PHE A 58 -5.93 -6.63 0.36
CA PHE A 58 -6.20 -5.54 -0.57
C PHE A 58 -7.58 -4.94 -0.36
N ASP A 59 -8.57 -5.79 -0.06
CA ASP A 59 -9.93 -5.31 0.24
C ASP A 59 -9.93 -4.38 1.45
N LYS A 60 -9.12 -4.70 2.46
CA LYS A 60 -8.97 -3.85 3.64
C LYS A 60 -8.25 -2.54 3.32
N VAL A 61 -7.27 -2.58 2.43
CA VAL A 61 -6.60 -1.36 1.97
C VAL A 61 -7.62 -0.42 1.32
N VAL A 62 -8.47 -0.95 0.46
CA VAL A 62 -9.52 -0.17 -0.21
C VAL A 62 -10.47 0.43 0.84
N SER A 63 -10.91 -0.39 1.78
CA SER A 63 -11.83 0.03 2.84
C SER A 63 -11.21 1.13 3.71
N ARG A 64 -9.93 0.99 4.06
CA ARG A 64 -9.23 2.00 4.85
C ARG A 64 -9.11 3.33 4.10
N PHE A 65 -8.85 3.28 2.81
CA PHE A 65 -8.79 4.51 2.01
C PHE A 65 -10.13 5.25 2.02
N LYS A 66 -11.23 4.51 1.96
CA LYS A 66 -12.55 5.12 2.02
C LYS A 66 -12.73 5.87 3.34
N GLU A 67 -12.40 5.23 4.45
CA GLU A 67 -12.49 5.83 5.76
C GLU A 67 -11.55 7.02 5.91
N MET A 68 -10.31 6.88 5.45
CA MET A 68 -9.32 7.94 5.48
C MET A 68 -9.80 9.16 4.71
N GLY A 69 -10.36 8.92 3.51
CA GLY A 69 -10.85 10.00 2.66
C GLY A 69 -12.00 10.76 3.29
N GLU A 70 -12.94 10.04 3.91
CA GLU A 70 -14.07 10.66 4.58
C GLU A 70 -13.61 11.51 5.76
N SER A 71 -12.71 10.98 6.56
CA SER A 71 -12.15 11.67 7.72
C SER A 71 -11.36 12.91 7.30
N PHE A 72 -10.54 12.78 6.28
CA PHE A 72 -9.71 13.87 5.77
C PHE A 72 -10.58 14.99 5.19
N GLN A 73 -11.57 14.63 4.38
CA GLN A 73 -12.48 15.61 3.78
C GLN A 73 -13.26 16.35 4.84
N LYS A 74 -13.75 15.64 5.84
CA LYS A 74 -14.51 16.26 6.94
C LYS A 74 -13.67 17.29 7.68
N GLN A 75 -12.39 16.97 7.93
CA GLN A 75 -11.51 17.91 8.63
C GLN A 75 -11.22 19.14 7.77
N LEU A 76 -11.02 18.96 6.46
CA LEU A 76 -10.80 20.07 5.56
C LEU A 76 -11.99 21.03 5.53
N GLU A 77 -13.21 20.50 5.60
CA GLU A 77 -14.44 21.30 5.61
C GLU A 77 -14.59 22.12 6.89
N ASN A 78 -13.89 21.73 7.94
CA ASN A 78 -13.96 22.40 9.24
C ASN A 78 -12.81 23.38 9.50
N LEU A 79 -11.98 23.65 8.48
CA LEU A 79 -10.87 24.60 8.64
C LEU A 79 -11.29 26.06 8.48
#